data_7279f857100a824a9d959a7aec3d272d
#
_entry.id   7279f857100a824a9d959a7aec3d272d
#
_cell.length_a   1.000
_cell.length_b   1.000
_cell.length_c   1.000
_cell.angle_alpha   90.00
_cell.angle_beta   90.00
_cell.angle_gamma   90.00
#
_symmetry.space_group_name_H-M   'P 1'
#
loop_
_entity.id
_entity.type
_entity.pdbx_description
1 polymer ?
#
loop_
_entity_poly.entity_id
_entity_poly.type
_entity_poly.pdbx_seq_one_letter_code
_entity_poly.pdbx_strand_id
1 'polypeptide(L)'
;LEILLIEVTASAVWPALIISGGAVLVAHGWVRSDPFYTLPEATQLLPTASLTLWAVIIGPLLGIIGVLFKSAVAACSAARPTGWRLLAWMVPTFTLIGVITVWVPSIAGNGQSTAQLAFDGAVLGQGGRAAAGIGVALLVSLAIDGFTKLIGTLATIRSGAWGGTLTPGLALGASSGAVLGILWSYIYPGDTTAIVCFAFIGAVVVLGTSMSAPLTALCLVIEFTHRGATLLVPTVIALGLGVGAARMWNKWRAKQAQQRKSS
;
A
#
# COMPACT_ATOMS: atom_id res chain seq x y z
N LEU A 1 16.41 -8.47 2.84
CA LEU A 1 17.35 -8.26 3.95
C LEU A 1 16.73 -7.38 5.03
N GLU A 2 16.25 -6.18 4.67
CA GLU A 2 15.63 -5.23 5.61
C GLU A 2 14.44 -5.84 6.39
N ILE A 3 13.66 -6.70 5.77
CA ILE A 3 12.50 -7.36 6.38
C ILE A 3 12.92 -8.54 7.26
N LEU A 4 13.90 -9.32 6.84
CA LEU A 4 14.26 -10.57 7.48
C LEU A 4 15.34 -10.43 8.55
N LEU A 5 16.32 -9.57 8.33
CA LEU A 5 17.50 -9.45 9.20
C LEU A 5 17.45 -8.22 10.11
N ILE A 6 16.50 -7.28 9.86
CA ILE A 6 16.38 -6.01 10.60
C ILE A 6 17.63 -5.11 10.46
N GLU A 7 18.78 -5.72 10.19
CA GLU A 7 20.07 -5.05 9.95
C GLU A 7 20.62 -5.42 8.57
N VAL A 8 21.14 -4.42 7.87
CA VAL A 8 21.79 -4.57 6.56
C VAL A 8 23.29 -4.67 6.78
N THR A 9 23.82 -5.90 6.82
CA THR A 9 25.27 -6.13 6.92
C THR A 9 25.87 -6.40 5.55
N ALA A 10 27.12 -5.94 5.31
CA ALA A 10 27.80 -6.17 4.05
C ALA A 10 27.93 -7.67 3.70
N SER A 11 28.11 -8.52 4.73
CA SER A 11 28.20 -9.97 4.57
C SER A 11 26.92 -10.63 4.07
N ALA A 12 25.74 -10.00 4.31
CA ALA A 12 24.46 -10.48 3.81
C ALA A 12 24.07 -9.86 2.46
N VAL A 13 24.55 -8.65 2.17
CA VAL A 13 24.23 -7.93 0.93
C VAL A 13 24.84 -8.62 -0.29
N TRP A 14 26.13 -8.97 -0.24
CA TRP A 14 26.81 -9.56 -1.39
C TRP A 14 26.20 -10.90 -1.85
N PRO A 15 25.97 -11.88 -0.97
CA PRO A 15 25.30 -13.12 -1.37
C PRO A 15 23.88 -12.86 -1.92
N ALA A 16 23.12 -11.96 -1.30
CA ALA A 16 21.78 -11.63 -1.77
C ALA A 16 21.79 -11.03 -3.17
N LEU A 17 22.70 -10.11 -3.48
CA LEU A 17 22.84 -9.52 -4.81
C LEU A 17 23.24 -10.57 -5.86
N ILE A 18 24.18 -11.45 -5.54
CA ILE A 18 24.63 -12.51 -6.46
C ILE A 18 23.50 -13.48 -6.74
N ILE A 19 22.79 -13.95 -5.70
CA ILE A 19 21.69 -14.91 -5.86
C ILE A 19 20.53 -14.27 -6.60
N SER A 20 20.11 -13.06 -6.21
CA SER A 20 19.02 -12.35 -6.86
C SER A 20 19.34 -11.99 -8.31
N GLY A 21 20.55 -11.49 -8.56
CA GLY A 21 20.99 -11.16 -9.92
C GLY A 21 21.08 -12.39 -10.81
N GLY A 22 21.63 -13.50 -10.29
CA GLY A 22 21.65 -14.78 -11.00
C GLY A 22 20.24 -15.33 -11.30
N ALA A 23 19.33 -15.25 -10.33
CA ALA A 23 17.95 -15.66 -10.52
C ALA A 23 17.24 -14.81 -11.60
N VAL A 24 17.44 -13.49 -11.60
CA VAL A 24 16.87 -12.57 -12.61
C VAL A 24 17.43 -12.87 -14.01
N LEU A 25 18.75 -13.09 -14.14
CA LEU A 25 19.36 -13.42 -15.42
C LEU A 25 18.81 -14.74 -16.00
N VAL A 26 18.63 -15.74 -15.16
CA VAL A 26 18.02 -17.02 -15.58
C VAL A 26 16.55 -16.82 -15.94
N ALA A 27 15.78 -16.08 -15.12
CA ALA A 27 14.38 -15.84 -15.38
C ALA A 27 14.13 -15.07 -16.69
N HIS A 28 14.96 -14.09 -17.02
CA HIS A 28 14.86 -13.31 -18.27
C HIS A 28 14.95 -14.17 -19.54
N GLY A 29 15.60 -15.34 -19.48
CA GLY A 29 15.66 -16.27 -20.61
C GLY A 29 14.35 -17.04 -20.84
N TRP A 30 13.44 -17.09 -19.85
CA TRP A 30 12.25 -17.96 -19.86
C TRP A 30 10.94 -17.24 -19.62
N VAL A 31 10.97 -16.11 -18.95
CA VAL A 31 9.79 -15.35 -18.54
C VAL A 31 9.83 -13.95 -19.14
N ARG A 32 8.70 -13.49 -19.69
CA ARG A 32 8.57 -12.10 -20.11
C ARG A 32 8.68 -11.15 -18.92
N SER A 33 9.37 -10.05 -19.14
CA SER A 33 9.60 -9.00 -18.13
C SER A 33 8.46 -7.97 -18.16
N ASP A 34 7.20 -8.44 -18.06
CA ASP A 34 6.06 -7.54 -18.00
C ASP A 34 5.92 -6.97 -16.58
N PRO A 35 5.53 -5.69 -16.42
CA PRO A 35 5.33 -5.10 -15.10
C PRO A 35 4.16 -5.78 -14.39
N PHE A 36 4.29 -5.93 -13.07
CA PHE A 36 3.24 -6.54 -12.25
C PHE A 36 1.99 -5.64 -12.13
N TYR A 37 2.21 -4.33 -12.14
CA TYR A 37 1.18 -3.30 -12.26
C TYR A 37 1.41 -2.48 -13.51
N THR A 38 0.39 -2.33 -14.33
CA THR A 38 0.43 -1.47 -15.50
C THR A 38 0.12 -0.04 -15.10
N LEU A 39 0.98 0.90 -15.48
CA LEU A 39 0.69 2.32 -15.38
C LEU A 39 0.32 2.85 -16.76
N PRO A 40 -0.70 3.73 -16.89
CA PRO A 40 -1.11 4.26 -18.19
C PRO A 40 0.07 4.92 -18.92
N GLU A 41 0.39 4.44 -20.12
CA GLU A 41 1.56 4.92 -20.89
C GLU A 41 1.48 6.40 -21.26
N ALA A 42 0.27 6.89 -21.54
CA ALA A 42 0.02 8.28 -21.87
C ALA A 42 0.20 9.24 -20.67
N THR A 43 0.32 8.70 -19.44
CA THR A 43 0.42 9.53 -18.25
C THR A 43 1.87 9.89 -17.98
N GLN A 44 2.17 11.18 -18.00
CA GLN A 44 3.47 11.69 -17.59
C GLN A 44 3.57 11.67 -16.06
N LEU A 45 4.49 10.86 -15.55
CA LEU A 45 4.81 10.81 -14.13
C LEU A 45 5.83 11.91 -13.81
N LEU A 46 5.34 13.16 -13.65
CA LEU A 46 6.20 14.31 -13.40
C LEU A 46 6.13 14.72 -11.93
N PRO A 47 7.27 15.03 -11.30
CA PRO A 47 7.30 15.59 -9.95
C PRO A 47 6.89 17.06 -10.02
N THR A 48 5.62 17.34 -9.74
CA THR A 48 5.11 18.72 -9.63
C THR A 48 5.41 19.30 -8.26
N ALA A 49 5.45 20.64 -8.15
CA ALA A 49 5.56 21.31 -6.85
C ALA A 49 4.34 20.98 -5.95
N SER A 50 3.15 20.87 -6.55
CA SER A 50 1.93 20.47 -5.87
C SER A 50 2.06 19.06 -5.28
N LEU A 51 2.54 18.10 -6.06
CA LEU A 51 2.78 16.72 -5.58
C LEU A 51 3.80 16.69 -4.43
N THR A 52 4.84 17.50 -4.50
CA THR A 52 5.85 17.58 -3.43
C THR A 52 5.24 18.16 -2.15
N LEU A 53 4.43 19.22 -2.27
CA LEU A 53 3.73 19.81 -1.13
C LEU A 53 2.76 18.80 -0.51
N TRP A 54 1.97 18.11 -1.35
CA TRP A 54 1.10 17.02 -0.91
C TRP A 54 1.89 15.93 -0.18
N ALA A 55 3.04 15.52 -0.71
CA ALA A 55 3.91 14.51 -0.11
C ALA A 55 4.37 14.90 1.30
N VAL A 56 4.68 16.18 1.52
CA VAL A 56 5.05 16.69 2.85
C VAL A 56 3.88 16.66 3.83
N ILE A 57 2.69 17.06 3.39
CA ILE A 57 1.52 17.18 4.27
C ILE A 57 0.89 15.80 4.54
N ILE A 58 0.72 14.99 3.51
CA ILE A 58 -0.01 13.73 3.57
C ILE A 58 0.90 12.53 3.89
N GLY A 59 2.19 12.63 3.61
CA GLY A 59 3.16 11.57 3.95
C GLY A 59 3.08 11.08 5.39
N PRO A 60 3.07 11.95 6.41
CA PRO A 60 2.86 11.56 7.82
C PRO A 60 1.57 10.79 8.06
N LEU A 61 0.46 11.20 7.44
CA LEU A 61 -0.84 10.52 7.57
C LEU A 61 -0.80 9.12 6.97
N LEU A 62 -0.22 8.97 5.77
CA LEU A 62 -0.02 7.66 5.13
C LEU A 62 0.87 6.75 5.99
N GLY A 63 1.90 7.31 6.64
CA GLY A 63 2.73 6.59 7.58
C GLY A 63 1.95 6.03 8.77
N ILE A 64 1.03 6.82 9.32
CA ILE A 64 0.13 6.40 10.41
C ILE A 64 -0.81 5.29 9.91
N ILE A 65 -1.40 5.42 8.72
CA ILE A 65 -2.25 4.39 8.11
C ILE A 65 -1.50 3.05 8.05
N GLY A 66 -0.24 3.05 7.60
CA GLY A 66 0.57 1.83 7.54
C GLY A 66 0.82 1.19 8.91
N VAL A 67 1.11 1.99 9.94
CA VAL A 67 1.28 1.48 11.31
C VAL A 67 -0.03 0.94 11.88
N LEU A 68 -1.15 1.60 11.62
CA LEU A 68 -2.47 1.13 12.05
C LEU A 68 -2.81 -0.20 11.38
N PHE A 69 -2.57 -0.32 10.07
CA PHE A 69 -2.72 -1.59 9.35
C PHE A 69 -1.87 -2.69 9.95
N LYS A 70 -0.56 -2.43 10.18
CA LYS A 70 0.34 -3.39 10.84
C LYS A 70 -0.18 -3.83 12.20
N SER A 71 -0.64 -2.88 13.02
CA SER A 71 -1.17 -3.15 14.36
C SER A 71 -2.45 -3.98 14.31
N ALA A 72 -3.35 -3.68 13.36
CA ALA A 72 -4.59 -4.42 13.15
C ALA A 72 -4.31 -5.87 12.71
N VAL A 73 -3.37 -6.06 11.77
CA VAL A 73 -2.91 -7.39 11.34
C VAL A 73 -2.35 -8.18 12.50
N ALA A 74 -1.49 -7.57 13.33
CA ALA A 74 -0.91 -8.22 14.51
C ALA A 74 -1.98 -8.62 15.52
N ALA A 75 -2.95 -7.73 15.80
CA ALA A 75 -4.06 -8.01 16.72
C ALA A 75 -4.95 -9.17 16.20
N CYS A 76 -5.31 -9.14 14.91
CA CYS A 76 -6.08 -10.23 14.28
C CYS A 76 -5.32 -11.56 14.31
N SER A 77 -4.02 -11.51 14.06
CA SER A 77 -3.14 -12.69 14.08
C SER A 77 -3.02 -13.29 15.49
N ALA A 78 -2.87 -12.45 16.51
CA ALA A 78 -2.78 -12.90 17.91
C ALA A 78 -4.10 -13.53 18.40
N ALA A 79 -5.23 -13.12 17.86
CA ALA A 79 -6.56 -13.60 18.26
C ALA A 79 -7.09 -14.75 17.39
N ARG A 80 -6.22 -15.44 16.62
CA ARG A 80 -6.61 -16.57 15.76
C ARG A 80 -7.24 -17.71 16.57
N PRO A 81 -8.31 -18.31 16.09
CA PRO A 81 -8.90 -19.50 16.70
C PRO A 81 -8.01 -20.73 16.47
N THR A 82 -8.09 -21.70 17.35
CA THR A 82 -7.40 -22.98 17.29
C THR A 82 -8.38 -24.14 17.38
N GLY A 83 -7.95 -25.31 16.94
CA GLY A 83 -8.76 -26.54 16.98
C GLY A 83 -10.00 -26.43 16.11
N TRP A 84 -11.13 -27.03 16.55
CA TRP A 84 -12.38 -27.05 15.79
C TRP A 84 -12.99 -25.66 15.55
N ARG A 85 -12.70 -24.68 16.44
CA ARG A 85 -13.11 -23.29 16.28
C ARG A 85 -12.57 -22.64 15.02
N LEU A 86 -11.45 -23.16 14.50
CA LEU A 86 -10.88 -22.70 13.24
C LEU A 86 -11.90 -22.82 12.10
N LEU A 87 -12.51 -24.01 11.94
CA LEU A 87 -13.53 -24.24 10.90
C LEU A 87 -14.76 -23.38 11.13
N ALA A 88 -15.20 -23.27 12.40
CA ALA A 88 -16.36 -22.45 12.77
C ALA A 88 -16.18 -20.95 12.43
N TRP A 89 -14.94 -20.46 12.38
CA TRP A 89 -14.65 -19.08 11.97
C TRP A 89 -14.32 -18.98 10.47
N MET A 90 -13.58 -19.93 9.90
CA MET A 90 -13.18 -19.89 8.50
C MET A 90 -14.37 -20.00 7.55
N VAL A 91 -15.26 -20.97 7.78
CA VAL A 91 -16.38 -21.21 6.87
C VAL A 91 -17.27 -19.98 6.70
N PRO A 92 -17.84 -19.37 7.77
CA PRO A 92 -18.67 -18.19 7.58
C PRO A 92 -17.90 -16.98 7.04
N THR A 93 -16.62 -16.82 7.43
CA THR A 93 -15.80 -15.70 6.93
C THR A 93 -15.59 -15.82 5.42
N PHE A 94 -15.18 -16.97 4.92
CA PHE A 94 -14.96 -17.15 3.48
C PHE A 94 -16.25 -17.15 2.69
N THR A 95 -17.35 -17.68 3.25
CA THR A 95 -18.69 -17.58 2.65
C THR A 95 -19.10 -16.11 2.51
N LEU A 96 -18.94 -15.31 3.58
CA LEU A 96 -19.26 -13.88 3.54
C LEU A 96 -18.39 -13.12 2.54
N ILE A 97 -17.09 -13.38 2.51
CA ILE A 97 -16.18 -12.78 1.50
C ILE A 97 -16.62 -13.20 0.10
N GLY A 98 -16.96 -14.47 -0.13
CA GLY A 98 -17.46 -14.97 -1.40
C GLY A 98 -18.74 -14.27 -1.84
N VAL A 99 -19.68 -14.06 -0.93
CA VAL A 99 -20.91 -13.30 -1.21
C VAL A 99 -20.59 -11.85 -1.57
N ILE A 100 -19.73 -11.17 -0.79
CA ILE A 100 -19.34 -9.77 -1.07
C ILE A 100 -18.62 -9.65 -2.42
N THR A 101 -17.87 -10.67 -2.83
CA THR A 101 -17.15 -10.70 -4.12
C THR A 101 -18.10 -10.51 -5.33
N VAL A 102 -19.36 -10.85 -5.21
CA VAL A 102 -20.36 -10.66 -6.28
C VAL A 102 -20.56 -9.17 -6.60
N TRP A 103 -20.52 -8.30 -5.59
CA TRP A 103 -20.70 -6.84 -5.74
C TRP A 103 -19.36 -6.08 -5.78
N VAL A 104 -18.36 -6.59 -5.06
CA VAL A 104 -17.02 -5.97 -4.97
C VAL A 104 -15.97 -7.03 -5.29
N PRO A 105 -15.73 -7.34 -6.57
CA PRO A 105 -14.79 -8.39 -6.99
C PRO A 105 -13.36 -8.19 -6.48
N SER A 106 -12.98 -6.95 -6.25
CA SER A 106 -11.65 -6.57 -5.75
C SER A 106 -11.33 -7.07 -4.34
N ILE A 107 -12.34 -7.47 -3.55
CA ILE A 107 -12.12 -8.07 -2.21
C ILE A 107 -11.41 -9.42 -2.31
N ALA A 108 -11.66 -10.17 -3.39
CA ALA A 108 -11.03 -11.46 -3.63
C ALA A 108 -9.54 -11.32 -3.96
N GLY A 109 -8.81 -12.41 -3.85
CA GLY A 109 -7.38 -12.46 -4.17
C GLY A 109 -6.49 -11.68 -3.20
N ASN A 110 -5.28 -11.35 -3.67
CA ASN A 110 -4.23 -10.73 -2.87
C ASN A 110 -4.30 -9.18 -2.78
N GLY A 111 -5.20 -8.51 -3.53
CA GLY A 111 -5.32 -7.05 -3.59
C GLY A 111 -4.68 -6.43 -4.83
N GLN A 112 -4.21 -7.22 -5.78
CA GLN A 112 -3.65 -6.71 -7.03
C GLN A 112 -4.67 -5.89 -7.81
N SER A 113 -5.91 -6.37 -7.92
CA SER A 113 -7.00 -5.65 -8.60
C SER A 113 -7.32 -4.30 -7.95
N THR A 114 -7.32 -4.22 -6.61
CA THR A 114 -7.53 -2.97 -5.89
C THR A 114 -6.41 -1.95 -6.14
N ALA A 115 -5.16 -2.42 -6.13
CA ALA A 115 -4.02 -1.55 -6.42
C ALA A 115 -4.02 -1.12 -7.89
N GLN A 116 -4.32 -2.03 -8.81
CA GLN A 116 -4.41 -1.74 -10.24
C GLN A 116 -5.49 -0.69 -10.52
N LEU A 117 -6.67 -0.80 -9.90
CA LEU A 117 -7.73 0.21 -10.02
C LEU A 117 -7.26 1.61 -9.58
N ALA A 118 -6.46 1.68 -8.51
CA ALA A 118 -5.89 2.95 -8.06
C ALA A 118 -4.86 3.52 -9.05
N PHE A 119 -4.10 2.67 -9.72
CA PHE A 119 -3.16 3.07 -10.75
C PHE A 119 -3.86 3.43 -12.08
N ASP A 120 -4.93 2.73 -12.43
CA ASP A 120 -5.73 2.99 -13.64
C ASP A 120 -6.60 4.25 -13.53
N GLY A 121 -6.87 4.70 -12.32
CA GLY A 121 -7.65 5.92 -12.06
C GLY A 121 -7.15 7.17 -12.77
N ALA A 122 -5.91 7.16 -13.25
CA ALA A 122 -5.35 8.21 -14.09
C ALA A 122 -6.02 8.35 -15.47
N VAL A 123 -6.54 7.24 -16.02
CA VAL A 123 -7.18 7.25 -17.35
C VAL A 123 -8.53 7.95 -17.31
N LEU A 124 -9.22 7.86 -16.18
CA LEU A 124 -10.54 8.49 -15.97
C LEU A 124 -10.45 9.99 -15.65
N GLY A 125 -9.26 10.47 -15.31
CA GLY A 125 -9.00 11.83 -14.84
C GLY A 125 -7.94 12.60 -15.64
N GLN A 126 -7.86 12.45 -16.97
CA GLN A 126 -6.95 13.25 -17.78
C GLN A 126 -7.31 14.75 -17.66
N GLY A 127 -6.40 15.52 -17.05
CA GLY A 127 -6.47 16.97 -17.00
C GLY A 127 -6.82 17.60 -15.64
N GLY A 128 -6.37 17.05 -14.50
CA GLY A 128 -6.47 17.72 -13.18
C GLY A 128 -7.88 17.95 -12.64
N ARG A 129 -8.89 17.86 -13.49
CA ARG A 129 -10.32 17.84 -13.17
C ARG A 129 -10.92 16.58 -13.74
N ALA A 130 -11.05 15.55 -12.92
CA ALA A 130 -12.14 14.62 -13.16
C ALA A 130 -13.40 15.50 -13.31
N ALA A 131 -14.10 15.43 -14.47
CA ALA A 131 -15.39 16.06 -14.58
C ALA A 131 -16.14 15.75 -13.28
N ALA A 132 -16.72 16.74 -12.60
CA ALA A 132 -17.06 16.67 -11.17
C ALA A 132 -17.82 15.39 -10.75
N GLY A 133 -18.57 14.76 -11.66
CA GLY A 133 -19.22 13.46 -11.44
C GLY A 133 -18.29 12.25 -11.49
N ILE A 134 -17.30 12.22 -12.38
CA ILE A 134 -16.37 11.09 -12.53
C ILE A 134 -15.40 11.05 -11.35
N GLY A 135 -14.94 12.21 -10.87
CA GLY A 135 -14.05 12.30 -9.72
C GLY A 135 -14.67 11.80 -8.42
N VAL A 136 -15.92 12.13 -8.16
CA VAL A 136 -16.65 11.63 -6.98
C VAL A 136 -16.91 10.13 -7.10
N ALA A 137 -17.33 9.65 -8.26
CA ALA A 137 -17.55 8.21 -8.48
C ALA A 137 -16.25 7.40 -8.29
N LEU A 138 -15.13 7.88 -8.83
CA LEU A 138 -13.82 7.25 -8.66
C LEU A 138 -13.37 7.27 -7.20
N LEU A 139 -13.52 8.42 -6.50
CA LEU A 139 -13.20 8.53 -5.09
C LEU A 139 -13.99 7.52 -4.24
N VAL A 140 -15.29 7.43 -4.47
CA VAL A 140 -16.17 6.49 -3.74
C VAL A 140 -15.78 5.04 -4.06
N SER A 141 -15.54 4.71 -5.33
CA SER A 141 -15.09 3.37 -5.73
C SER A 141 -13.78 2.99 -5.05
N LEU A 142 -12.75 3.83 -5.14
CA LEU A 142 -11.44 3.58 -4.51
C LEU A 142 -11.53 3.48 -2.98
N ALA A 143 -12.38 4.29 -2.35
CA ALA A 143 -12.60 4.23 -0.91
C ALA A 143 -13.31 2.93 -0.51
N ILE A 144 -14.33 2.51 -1.24
CA ILE A 144 -15.03 1.23 -1.01
C ILE A 144 -14.08 0.07 -1.22
N ASP A 145 -13.36 0.03 -2.34
CA ASP A 145 -12.45 -1.06 -2.65
C ASP A 145 -11.30 -1.18 -1.63
N GLY A 146 -10.67 -0.06 -1.28
CA GLY A 146 -9.61 -0.03 -0.27
C GLY A 146 -10.11 -0.47 1.12
N PHE A 147 -11.29 0.03 1.54
CA PHE A 147 -11.89 -0.32 2.82
C PHE A 147 -12.34 -1.79 2.87
N THR A 148 -13.02 -2.25 1.82
CA THR A 148 -13.49 -3.64 1.73
C THR A 148 -12.30 -4.60 1.71
N LYS A 149 -11.22 -4.25 1.01
CA LYS A 149 -9.97 -5.01 1.00
C LYS A 149 -9.32 -5.08 2.38
N LEU A 150 -9.27 -3.96 3.09
CA LEU A 150 -8.78 -3.91 4.47
C LEU A 150 -9.57 -4.87 5.37
N ILE A 151 -10.90 -4.76 5.37
CA ILE A 151 -11.77 -5.61 6.19
C ILE A 151 -11.64 -7.09 5.79
N GLY A 152 -11.66 -7.40 4.50
CA GLY A 152 -11.50 -8.76 3.99
C GLY A 152 -10.17 -9.38 4.42
N THR A 153 -9.08 -8.62 4.35
CA THR A 153 -7.76 -9.08 4.81
C THR A 153 -7.73 -9.35 6.30
N LEU A 154 -8.24 -8.42 7.12
CA LEU A 154 -8.28 -8.57 8.57
C LEU A 154 -9.20 -9.74 9.00
N ALA A 155 -10.36 -9.89 8.37
CA ALA A 155 -11.29 -11.00 8.61
C ALA A 155 -10.66 -12.36 8.26
N THR A 156 -9.98 -12.44 7.11
CA THR A 156 -9.25 -13.64 6.68
C THR A 156 -8.17 -14.04 7.69
N ILE A 157 -7.35 -13.10 8.14
CA ILE A 157 -6.31 -13.36 9.14
C ILE A 157 -6.94 -13.73 10.49
N ARG A 158 -8.00 -13.04 10.90
CA ARG A 158 -8.70 -13.28 12.16
C ARG A 158 -9.40 -14.66 12.19
N SER A 159 -9.88 -15.13 11.04
CA SER A 159 -10.49 -16.46 10.93
C SER A 159 -9.51 -17.62 11.07
N GLY A 160 -8.19 -17.33 11.05
CA GLY A 160 -7.14 -18.33 11.22
C GLY A 160 -6.38 -18.67 9.95
N ALA A 161 -6.78 -18.12 8.80
CA ALA A 161 -6.05 -18.33 7.58
C ALA A 161 -4.67 -17.63 7.60
N TRP A 162 -3.71 -18.23 6.92
CA TRP A 162 -2.37 -17.67 6.71
C TRP A 162 -2.32 -17.01 5.35
N GLY A 163 -1.73 -15.81 5.28
CA GLY A 163 -1.57 -15.08 4.02
C GLY A 163 -0.55 -13.96 4.15
N GLY A 164 -0.03 -13.53 3.00
CA GLY A 164 0.86 -12.37 2.92
C GLY A 164 0.09 -11.06 3.11
N THR A 165 0.71 -10.10 3.78
CA THR A 165 0.14 -8.76 4.01
C THR A 165 0.80 -7.69 3.15
N LEU A 166 1.77 -8.07 2.33
CA LEU A 166 2.52 -7.16 1.46
C LEU A 166 1.59 -6.52 0.42
N THR A 167 0.95 -7.33 -0.43
CA THR A 167 0.08 -6.83 -1.50
C THR A 167 -1.18 -6.13 -0.96
N PRO A 168 -1.88 -6.63 0.10
CA PRO A 168 -2.94 -5.86 0.74
C PRO A 168 -2.47 -4.52 1.31
N GLY A 169 -1.26 -4.45 1.87
CA GLY A 169 -0.67 -3.20 2.36
C GLY A 169 -0.38 -2.21 1.23
N LEU A 170 0.15 -2.71 0.11
CA LEU A 170 0.37 -1.91 -1.10
C LEU A 170 -0.96 -1.40 -1.66
N ALA A 171 -1.98 -2.26 -1.76
CA ALA A 171 -3.31 -1.91 -2.25
C ALA A 171 -3.98 -0.84 -1.38
N LEU A 172 -3.92 -0.99 -0.05
CA LEU A 172 -4.40 0.01 0.90
C LEU A 172 -3.69 1.34 0.71
N GLY A 173 -2.37 1.32 0.50
CA GLY A 173 -1.56 2.50 0.25
C GLY A 173 -1.92 3.18 -1.07
N ALA A 174 -2.03 2.42 -2.15
CA ALA A 174 -2.41 2.94 -3.47
C ALA A 174 -3.79 3.59 -3.43
N SER A 175 -4.79 2.90 -2.87
CA SER A 175 -6.16 3.43 -2.74
C SER A 175 -6.21 4.68 -1.86
N SER A 176 -5.54 4.66 -0.70
CA SER A 176 -5.49 5.81 0.21
C SER A 176 -4.80 7.01 -0.43
N GLY A 177 -3.68 6.77 -1.13
CA GLY A 177 -2.96 7.81 -1.86
C GLY A 177 -3.81 8.43 -2.95
N ALA A 178 -4.49 7.61 -3.75
CA ALA A 178 -5.39 8.07 -4.82
C ALA A 178 -6.58 8.88 -4.26
N VAL A 179 -7.25 8.39 -3.21
CA VAL A 179 -8.36 9.09 -2.55
C VAL A 179 -7.91 10.45 -2.02
N LEU A 180 -6.79 10.50 -1.30
CA LEU A 180 -6.24 11.75 -0.77
C LEU A 180 -5.72 12.68 -1.87
N GLY A 181 -5.24 12.13 -2.99
CA GLY A 181 -4.86 12.88 -4.18
C GLY A 181 -6.06 13.51 -4.88
N ILE A 182 -7.18 12.78 -5.01
CA ILE A 182 -8.43 13.32 -5.55
C ILE A 182 -8.94 14.46 -4.65
N LEU A 183 -8.96 14.28 -3.33
CA LEU A 183 -9.34 15.31 -2.38
C LEU A 183 -8.44 16.55 -2.49
N TRP A 184 -7.13 16.34 -2.69
CA TRP A 184 -6.17 17.42 -2.91
C TRP A 184 -6.48 18.23 -4.16
N SER A 185 -6.89 17.59 -5.25
CA SER A 185 -7.27 18.30 -6.49
C SER A 185 -8.49 19.21 -6.35
N TYR A 186 -9.38 18.94 -5.39
CA TYR A 186 -10.48 19.85 -5.04
C TYR A 186 -9.99 21.05 -4.23
N ILE A 187 -8.97 20.87 -3.37
CA ILE A 187 -8.38 21.95 -2.57
C ILE A 187 -7.49 22.84 -3.43
N TYR A 188 -6.80 22.24 -4.41
CA TYR A 188 -5.87 22.94 -5.31
C TYR A 188 -6.29 22.75 -6.78
N PRO A 189 -7.26 23.56 -7.29
CA PRO A 189 -7.87 23.34 -8.61
C PRO A 189 -6.94 23.52 -9.81
N GLY A 190 -5.74 24.10 -9.61
CA GLY A 190 -4.69 24.26 -10.64
C GLY A 190 -3.75 23.07 -10.77
N ASP A 191 -3.97 22.00 -9.97
CA ASP A 191 -3.11 20.84 -10.01
C ASP A 191 -3.31 20.01 -11.28
N THR A 192 -2.23 19.74 -12.00
CA THR A 192 -2.19 18.91 -13.19
C THR A 192 -1.62 17.52 -12.91
N THR A 193 -1.36 17.23 -11.62
CA THR A 193 -0.76 15.95 -11.21
C THR A 193 -1.74 14.80 -11.44
N ALA A 194 -1.28 13.77 -12.12
CA ALA A 194 -2.08 12.58 -12.36
C ALA A 194 -2.31 11.79 -11.06
N ILE A 195 -3.51 11.23 -10.90
CA ILE A 195 -3.93 10.49 -9.68
C ILE A 195 -2.98 9.33 -9.41
N VAL A 196 -2.45 8.68 -10.42
CA VAL A 196 -1.48 7.60 -10.31
C VAL A 196 -0.21 8.01 -9.53
N CYS A 197 0.20 9.28 -9.58
CA CYS A 197 1.37 9.77 -8.82
C CYS A 197 1.10 9.72 -7.32
N PHE A 198 -0.10 10.12 -6.90
CA PHE A 198 -0.54 10.05 -5.50
C PHE A 198 -0.71 8.59 -5.04
N ALA A 199 -1.29 7.73 -5.89
CA ALA A 199 -1.43 6.30 -5.64
C ALA A 199 -0.06 5.63 -5.46
N PHE A 200 0.91 5.95 -6.32
CA PHE A 200 2.27 5.43 -6.26
C PHE A 200 2.96 5.79 -4.93
N ILE A 201 2.93 7.06 -4.55
CA ILE A 201 3.51 7.53 -3.28
C ILE A 201 2.80 6.86 -2.09
N GLY A 202 1.47 6.80 -2.14
CA GLY A 202 0.67 6.13 -1.11
C GLY A 202 1.04 4.66 -0.94
N ALA A 203 1.20 3.93 -2.04
CA ALA A 203 1.64 2.53 -2.05
C ALA A 203 2.99 2.36 -1.34
N VAL A 204 3.99 3.17 -1.70
CA VAL A 204 5.34 3.11 -1.12
C VAL A 204 5.32 3.42 0.38
N VAL A 205 4.64 4.49 0.79
CA VAL A 205 4.65 4.95 2.20
C VAL A 205 3.94 3.96 3.11
N VAL A 206 2.73 3.52 2.74
CA VAL A 206 1.96 2.57 3.57
C VAL A 206 2.63 1.21 3.61
N LEU A 207 3.15 0.71 2.47
CA LEU A 207 3.89 -0.54 2.43
C LEU A 207 5.15 -0.44 3.31
N GLY A 208 5.96 0.61 3.15
CA GLY A 208 7.22 0.80 3.88
C GLY A 208 7.02 0.91 5.39
N THR A 209 5.96 1.57 5.84
CA THR A 209 5.67 1.73 7.27
C THR A 209 5.00 0.49 7.86
N SER A 210 4.14 -0.21 7.11
CA SER A 210 3.50 -1.45 7.58
C SER A 210 4.50 -2.60 7.71
N MET A 211 5.42 -2.73 6.75
CA MET A 211 6.48 -3.75 6.78
C MET A 211 7.69 -3.34 7.63
N SER A 212 7.79 -2.06 8.03
CA SER A 212 8.99 -1.47 8.65
C SER A 212 10.24 -1.60 7.78
N ALA A 213 10.08 -1.60 6.47
CA ALA A 213 11.10 -1.78 5.46
C ALA A 213 10.96 -0.73 4.35
N PRO A 214 11.29 0.54 4.64
CA PRO A 214 11.06 1.66 3.72
C PRO A 214 11.83 1.54 2.41
N LEU A 215 13.09 1.14 2.45
CA LEU A 215 13.90 0.99 1.23
C LEU A 215 13.39 -0.16 0.36
N THR A 216 13.06 -1.30 0.97
CA THR A 216 12.47 -2.44 0.26
C THR A 216 11.15 -2.05 -0.41
N ALA A 217 10.29 -1.30 0.27
CA ALA A 217 9.02 -0.85 -0.29
C ALA A 217 9.21 0.07 -1.50
N LEU A 218 10.16 1.01 -1.43
CA LEU A 218 10.49 1.90 -2.52
C LEU A 218 10.96 1.12 -3.76
N CYS A 219 11.96 0.25 -3.59
CA CYS A 219 12.49 -0.56 -4.69
C CYS A 219 11.41 -1.48 -5.28
N LEU A 220 10.61 -2.09 -4.42
CA LEU A 220 9.59 -3.06 -4.84
C LEU A 220 8.47 -2.42 -5.67
N VAL A 221 7.99 -1.23 -5.29
CA VAL A 221 6.94 -0.56 -6.05
C VAL A 221 7.48 -0.04 -7.40
N ILE A 222 8.72 0.45 -7.45
CA ILE A 222 9.39 0.82 -8.71
C ILE A 222 9.50 -0.41 -9.62
N GLU A 223 9.96 -1.54 -9.09
CA GLU A 223 10.11 -2.78 -9.85
C GLU A 223 8.77 -3.33 -10.33
N PHE A 224 7.75 -3.32 -9.50
CA PHE A 224 6.41 -3.79 -9.87
C PHE A 224 5.75 -2.97 -10.96
N THR A 225 6.10 -1.70 -11.10
CA THR A 225 5.51 -0.79 -12.08
C THR A 225 6.41 -0.56 -13.29
N HIS A 226 7.69 -0.93 -13.23
CA HIS A 226 8.75 -0.59 -14.20
C HIS A 226 8.81 0.92 -14.51
N ARG A 227 8.17 1.75 -13.68
CA ARG A 227 8.06 3.21 -13.83
C ARG A 227 8.18 3.87 -12.44
N GLY A 228 8.10 5.17 -12.41
CA GLY A 228 8.07 5.91 -11.14
C GLY A 228 9.42 6.39 -10.64
N ALA A 229 10.53 6.08 -11.32
CA ALA A 229 11.84 6.63 -10.96
C ALA A 229 11.85 8.16 -10.99
N THR A 230 11.03 8.78 -11.84
CA THR A 230 10.84 10.24 -11.90
C THR A 230 10.18 10.80 -10.64
N LEU A 231 9.40 10.01 -9.92
CA LEU A 231 8.72 10.38 -8.68
C LEU A 231 9.59 10.17 -7.43
N LEU A 232 10.86 9.82 -7.57
CA LEU A 232 11.75 9.46 -6.47
C LEU A 232 11.79 10.56 -5.39
N VAL A 233 11.94 11.82 -5.80
CA VAL A 233 12.08 12.95 -4.87
C VAL A 233 10.83 13.10 -3.97
N PRO A 234 9.62 13.32 -4.49
CA PRO A 234 8.43 13.44 -3.64
C PRO A 234 8.14 12.15 -2.86
N THR A 235 8.45 10.97 -3.43
CA THR A 235 8.26 9.68 -2.77
C THR A 235 9.17 9.51 -1.56
N VAL A 236 10.46 9.84 -1.68
CA VAL A 236 11.43 9.75 -0.58
C VAL A 236 11.07 10.73 0.54
N ILE A 237 10.62 11.94 0.19
CA ILE A 237 10.15 12.94 1.17
C ILE A 237 8.93 12.37 1.94
N ALA A 238 7.90 11.90 1.22
CA ALA A 238 6.71 11.32 1.86
C ALA A 238 7.06 10.12 2.74
N LEU A 239 7.92 9.23 2.24
CA LEU A 239 8.36 8.03 2.96
C LEU A 239 9.14 8.38 4.22
N GLY A 240 10.10 9.31 4.14
CA GLY A 240 10.87 9.76 5.29
C GLY A 240 9.99 10.37 6.39
N LEU A 241 9.07 11.26 6.01
CA LEU A 241 8.10 11.87 6.93
C LEU A 241 7.11 10.84 7.47
N GLY A 242 6.64 9.93 6.63
CA GLY A 242 5.76 8.83 7.03
C GLY A 242 6.41 7.89 8.05
N VAL A 243 7.67 7.51 7.83
CA VAL A 243 8.45 6.70 8.79
C VAL A 243 8.68 7.47 10.09
N GLY A 244 8.96 8.77 10.00
CA GLY A 244 9.09 9.64 11.18
C GLY A 244 7.81 9.66 12.01
N ALA A 245 6.66 9.90 11.39
CA ALA A 245 5.35 9.89 12.03
C ALA A 245 5.01 8.52 12.64
N ALA A 246 5.29 7.44 11.91
CA ALA A 246 5.11 6.07 12.38
C ALA A 246 5.93 5.77 13.66
N ARG A 247 7.18 6.21 13.70
CA ARG A 247 8.04 6.07 14.90
C ARG A 247 7.52 6.87 16.09
N MET A 248 7.07 8.11 15.85
CA MET A 248 6.49 8.96 16.88
C MET A 248 5.21 8.35 17.46
N TRP A 249 4.33 7.84 16.61
CA TRP A 249 3.10 7.14 16.99
C TRP A 249 3.38 5.92 17.89
N ASN A 250 4.33 5.09 17.48
CA ASN A 250 4.70 3.90 18.26
C ASN A 250 5.30 4.27 19.64
N LYS A 251 6.14 5.30 19.71
CA LYS A 251 6.68 5.81 20.97
C LYS A 251 5.57 6.34 21.90
N TRP A 252 4.62 7.07 21.34
CA TRP A 252 3.49 7.61 22.11
C TRP A 252 2.62 6.49 22.68
N ARG A 253 2.28 5.47 21.87
CA ARG A 253 1.53 4.29 22.31
C ARG A 253 2.27 3.51 23.42
N ALA A 254 3.57 3.35 23.28
CA ALA A 254 4.39 2.67 24.31
C ALA A 254 4.36 3.41 25.65
N LYS A 255 4.47 4.75 25.63
CA LYS A 255 4.35 5.57 26.86
C LYS A 255 2.98 5.42 27.52
N GLN A 256 1.90 5.45 26.76
CA GLN A 256 0.55 5.25 27.29
C GLN A 256 0.37 3.86 27.92
N ALA A 257 0.93 2.81 27.30
CA ALA A 257 0.87 1.46 27.82
C ALA A 257 1.63 1.31 29.15
N GLN A 258 2.74 2.02 29.32
CA GLN A 258 3.49 2.06 30.59
C GLN A 258 2.72 2.77 31.71
N GLN A 259 2.11 3.92 31.40
CA GLN A 259 1.30 4.66 32.36
C GLN A 259 0.10 3.87 32.88
N ARG A 260 -0.56 3.08 32.01
CA ARG A 260 -1.69 2.21 32.42
C ARG A 260 -1.28 1.01 33.29
N LYS A 261 0.00 0.63 33.27
CA LYS A 261 0.51 -0.44 34.14
C LYS A 261 0.98 0.07 35.52
N SER A 262 1.21 1.38 35.64
CA SER A 262 1.65 2.04 36.88
C SER A 262 0.49 2.65 37.67
N SER A 263 -0.69 2.75 37.09
CA SER A 263 -1.97 3.11 37.76
C SER A 263 -2.76 1.85 38.14
#